data_4f0994a6c84f5ab1a6d05dbc96433fd8
#
_entry.id   4f0994a6c84f5ab1a6d05dbc96433fd8
#
_cell.length_a   1.000
_cell.length_b   1.000
_cell.length_c   1.000
_cell.angle_alpha   90.00
_cell.angle_beta   90.00
_cell.angle_gamma   90.00
#
_symmetry.space_group_name_H-M   'P 1'
#
loop_
_entity.id
_entity.type
_entity.pdbx_description
1 polymer ?
#
loop_
_entity_poly.entity_id
_entity_poly.type
_entity_poly.pdbx_seq_one_letter_code
_entity_poly.pdbx_strand_id
1 'polypeptide(L)'
;MASKTIRIEALTRVEGEGAVRLTLRDGRISRAQLRIFEPPRLFEALLRGRSYTEAADITARICGICPVAYQMSAVHAMESALGLQLSAPVRALRRLLYCGEWIESHALHITLLHAPDFLGYASGIEMAREHGDAVRRGLTLKQTGTCAAIALAVASVRM
;
A
#
# COMPACT_ATOMS: atom_id res chain seq x y z
N MET A 1 29.01 -3.79 30.21
CA MET A 1 28.04 -3.16 29.30
C MET A 1 27.02 -4.22 28.86
N ALA A 2 25.78 -4.06 29.27
CA ALA A 2 24.73 -5.03 28.92
C ALA A 2 24.25 -4.78 27.49
N SER A 3 24.38 -5.80 26.63
CA SER A 3 23.83 -5.76 25.26
C SER A 3 22.64 -6.70 25.17
N LYS A 4 21.52 -6.22 24.64
CA LYS A 4 20.29 -6.99 24.39
C LYS A 4 19.90 -6.88 22.94
N THR A 5 19.58 -8.01 22.31
CA THR A 5 19.02 -8.02 20.94
C THR A 5 17.58 -8.45 21.00
N ILE A 6 16.71 -7.62 20.44
CA ILE A 6 15.29 -7.92 20.20
C ILE A 6 15.16 -8.30 18.73
N ARG A 7 14.50 -9.42 18.47
CA ARG A 7 14.21 -9.91 17.10
C ARG A 7 12.71 -10.09 16.97
N ILE A 8 12.15 -9.50 15.93
CA ILE A 8 10.78 -9.71 15.48
C ILE A 8 10.92 -10.30 14.09
N GLU A 9 10.76 -11.61 13.98
CA GLU A 9 11.03 -12.34 12.73
C GLU A 9 9.92 -12.16 11.68
N ALA A 10 8.69 -11.83 12.10
CA ALA A 10 7.58 -11.50 11.23
C ALA A 10 6.82 -10.29 11.78
N LEU A 11 6.75 -9.23 10.99
CA LEU A 11 5.87 -8.10 11.28
C LEU A 11 4.44 -8.46 10.88
N THR A 12 3.49 -8.18 11.78
CA THR A 12 2.06 -8.38 11.51
C THR A 12 1.39 -7.06 11.16
N ARG A 13 0.24 -7.15 10.48
CA ARG A 13 -0.60 -5.99 10.09
C ARG A 13 0.12 -4.99 9.16
N VAL A 14 1.12 -5.47 8.44
CA VAL A 14 1.78 -4.77 7.33
C VAL A 14 1.52 -5.54 6.04
N GLU A 15 1.58 -4.88 4.91
CA GLU A 15 1.58 -5.53 3.60
C GLU A 15 2.99 -5.99 3.26
N GLY A 16 3.10 -7.19 2.68
CA GLY A 16 4.38 -7.83 2.42
C GLY A 16 4.98 -8.50 3.65
N GLU A 17 6.18 -9.00 3.51
CA GLU A 17 6.91 -9.69 4.57
C GLU A 17 8.10 -8.87 5.06
N GLY A 18 8.21 -8.74 6.37
CA GLY A 18 9.29 -7.98 6.99
C GLY A 18 9.65 -8.48 8.37
N ALA A 19 10.88 -8.21 8.78
CA ALA A 19 11.40 -8.49 10.11
C ALA A 19 12.16 -7.29 10.66
N VAL A 20 12.21 -7.17 11.99
CA VAL A 20 12.94 -6.11 12.68
C VAL A 20 13.94 -6.72 13.67
N ARG A 21 15.17 -6.20 13.63
CA ARG A 21 16.18 -6.50 14.63
C ARG A 21 16.69 -5.22 15.29
N LEU A 22 16.57 -5.14 16.60
CA LEU A 22 17.06 -4.03 17.40
C LEU A 22 18.19 -4.51 18.32
N THR A 23 19.29 -3.80 18.34
CA THR A 23 20.36 -4.02 19.33
C THR A 23 20.38 -2.84 20.27
N LEU A 24 20.21 -3.12 21.56
CA LEU A 24 20.31 -2.15 22.63
C LEU A 24 21.66 -2.28 23.33
N ARG A 25 22.28 -1.17 23.66
CA ARG A 25 23.44 -1.09 24.56
C ARG A 25 23.13 -0.04 25.61
N ASP A 26 23.24 -0.44 26.85
CA ASP A 26 23.00 0.42 28.04
C ASP A 26 21.63 1.16 27.94
N GLY A 27 20.57 0.41 27.54
CA GLY A 27 19.21 0.93 27.41
C GLY A 27 18.90 1.78 26.17
N ARG A 28 19.89 2.02 25.30
CA ARG A 28 19.73 2.79 24.06
C ARG A 28 19.83 1.91 22.84
N ILE A 29 19.04 2.23 21.79
CA ILE A 29 19.16 1.54 20.50
C ILE A 29 20.48 1.93 19.86
N SER A 30 21.39 0.96 19.74
CA SER A 30 22.67 1.13 19.06
C SER A 30 22.62 0.70 17.60
N ARG A 31 21.67 -0.17 17.24
CA ARG A 31 21.45 -0.61 15.85
C ARG A 31 19.99 -0.99 15.65
N ALA A 32 19.41 -0.50 14.56
CA ALA A 32 18.10 -0.92 14.05
C ALA A 32 18.28 -1.45 12.64
N GLN A 33 17.70 -2.61 12.35
CA GLN A 33 17.71 -3.21 11.01
C GLN A 33 16.29 -3.63 10.66
N LEU A 34 15.77 -3.10 9.56
CA LEU A 34 14.56 -3.58 8.89
C LEU A 34 15.00 -4.53 7.78
N ARG A 35 14.40 -5.72 7.74
CA ARG A 35 14.60 -6.71 6.69
C ARG A 35 13.29 -6.85 5.95
N ILE A 36 13.30 -6.58 4.65
CA ILE A 36 12.15 -6.69 3.76
C ILE A 36 12.42 -7.87 2.82
N PHE A 37 11.44 -8.77 2.67
CA PHE A 37 11.56 -10.00 1.88
C PHE A 37 10.87 -9.90 0.51
N GLU A 38 10.46 -8.69 0.11
CA GLU A 38 9.90 -8.45 -1.20
C GLU A 38 10.94 -8.68 -2.32
N PRO A 39 10.59 -9.36 -3.43
CA PRO A 39 11.51 -9.65 -4.52
C PRO A 39 11.47 -8.58 -5.62
N PRO A 40 12.06 -7.38 -5.47
CA PRO A 40 11.99 -6.31 -6.46
C PRO A 40 12.60 -6.72 -7.80
N ARG A 41 13.61 -7.58 -7.78
CA ARG A 41 14.28 -8.06 -9.00
C ARG A 41 13.40 -8.93 -9.89
N LEU A 42 12.41 -9.61 -9.32
CA LEU A 42 11.42 -10.35 -10.10
C LEU A 42 10.57 -9.38 -10.93
N PHE A 43 10.10 -8.32 -10.32
CA PHE A 43 9.29 -7.29 -11.01
C PHE A 43 10.11 -6.52 -12.04
N GLU A 44 11.37 -6.20 -11.75
CA GLU A 44 12.30 -5.65 -12.73
C GLU A 44 12.45 -6.58 -13.96
N ALA A 45 12.56 -7.88 -13.73
CA ALA A 45 12.67 -8.86 -14.82
C ALA A 45 11.41 -8.93 -15.70
N LEU A 46 10.22 -8.76 -15.12
CA LEU A 46 8.95 -8.73 -15.87
C LEU A 46 8.84 -7.52 -16.79
N LEU A 47 9.52 -6.42 -16.49
CA LEU A 47 9.52 -5.20 -17.29
C LEU A 47 10.58 -5.22 -18.41
N ARG A 48 11.58 -6.09 -18.34
CA ARG A 48 12.63 -6.16 -19.36
C ARG A 48 12.06 -6.55 -20.72
N GLY A 49 12.40 -5.78 -21.76
CA GLY A 49 11.94 -6.01 -23.13
C GLY A 49 10.47 -5.63 -23.37
N ARG A 50 9.79 -5.05 -22.39
CA ARG A 50 8.43 -4.53 -22.55
C ARG A 50 8.44 -3.09 -23.08
N SER A 51 7.37 -2.73 -23.79
CA SER A 51 7.15 -1.34 -24.17
C SER A 51 6.97 -0.48 -22.91
N TYR A 52 7.44 0.76 -22.91
CA TYR A 52 7.18 1.71 -21.84
C TYR A 52 5.69 1.95 -21.62
N THR A 53 4.86 1.79 -22.66
CA THR A 53 3.40 1.93 -22.56
C THR A 53 2.74 0.80 -21.75
N GLU A 54 3.40 -0.37 -21.64
CA GLU A 54 2.91 -1.50 -20.85
C GLU A 54 3.29 -1.40 -19.36
N ALA A 55 4.30 -0.60 -19.03
CA ALA A 55 4.89 -0.57 -17.69
C ALA A 55 3.88 -0.21 -16.60
N ALA A 56 3.00 0.75 -16.85
CA ALA A 56 1.98 1.18 -15.90
C ALA A 56 0.97 0.06 -15.60
N ASP A 57 0.54 -0.68 -16.61
CA ASP A 57 -0.42 -1.78 -16.46
C ASP A 57 0.21 -3.00 -15.77
N ILE A 58 1.47 -3.30 -16.09
CA ILE A 58 2.19 -4.42 -15.47
C ILE A 58 2.41 -4.13 -13.99
N THR A 59 2.87 -2.93 -13.64
CA THR A 59 3.16 -2.57 -12.26
C THR A 59 1.91 -2.46 -11.41
N ALA A 60 0.78 -2.00 -11.95
CA ALA A 60 -0.50 -1.98 -11.24
C ALA A 60 -0.96 -3.37 -10.75
N ARG A 61 -0.47 -4.45 -11.38
CA ARG A 61 -0.83 -5.83 -11.03
C ARG A 61 0.05 -6.44 -9.92
N ILE A 62 1.06 -5.72 -9.46
CA ILE A 62 1.95 -6.18 -8.38
C ILE A 62 1.17 -6.30 -7.05
N CYS A 63 0.25 -5.37 -6.80
CA CYS A 63 -0.54 -5.34 -5.57
C CYS A 63 -2.02 -5.10 -5.88
N GLY A 64 -2.90 -5.93 -5.34
CA GLY A 64 -4.35 -5.79 -5.50
C GLY A 64 -5.00 -4.71 -4.63
N ILE A 65 -4.27 -4.18 -3.62
CA ILE A 65 -4.76 -3.17 -2.67
C ILE A 65 -4.23 -1.78 -3.04
N CYS A 66 -3.01 -1.70 -3.61
CA CYS A 66 -2.34 -0.44 -3.92
C CYS A 66 -1.94 -0.29 -5.41
N PRO A 67 -2.81 -0.64 -6.36
CA PRO A 67 -2.48 -0.60 -7.78
C PRO A 67 -2.15 0.81 -8.28
N VAL A 68 -2.83 1.84 -7.77
CA VAL A 68 -2.59 3.24 -8.14
C VAL A 68 -1.20 3.70 -7.72
N ALA A 69 -0.72 3.28 -6.54
CA ALA A 69 0.63 3.58 -6.08
C ALA A 69 1.69 3.06 -7.05
N TYR A 70 1.59 1.79 -7.45
CA TYR A 70 2.51 1.18 -8.40
C TYR A 70 2.40 1.77 -9.79
N GLN A 71 1.18 1.96 -10.28
CA GLN A 71 0.91 2.56 -11.58
C GLN A 71 1.49 3.98 -11.69
N MET A 72 1.22 4.82 -10.68
CA MET A 72 1.70 6.19 -10.67
C MET A 72 3.22 6.27 -10.49
N SER A 73 3.83 5.35 -9.78
CA SER A 73 5.29 5.25 -9.67
C SER A 73 5.93 4.96 -11.04
N ALA A 74 5.37 4.02 -11.80
CA ALA A 74 5.84 3.73 -13.15
C ALA A 74 5.63 4.93 -14.10
N VAL A 75 4.45 5.56 -14.06
CA VAL A 75 4.13 6.74 -14.86
C VAL A 75 5.10 7.89 -14.56
N HIS A 76 5.36 8.19 -13.29
CA HIS A 76 6.31 9.24 -12.91
C HIS A 76 7.74 8.94 -13.36
N ALA A 77 8.16 7.67 -13.29
CA ALA A 77 9.48 7.26 -13.78
C ALA A 77 9.62 7.51 -15.29
N MET A 78 8.60 7.15 -16.08
CA MET A 78 8.58 7.38 -17.53
C MET A 78 8.53 8.86 -17.89
N GLU A 79 7.70 9.65 -17.22
CA GLU A 79 7.64 11.10 -17.41
C GLU A 79 8.97 11.78 -17.11
N SER A 80 9.60 11.36 -16.03
CA SER A 80 10.95 11.85 -15.66
C SER A 80 11.98 11.50 -16.72
N ALA A 81 11.96 10.27 -17.23
CA ALA A 81 12.88 9.82 -18.28
C ALA A 81 12.67 10.57 -19.61
N LEU A 82 11.43 10.94 -19.92
CA LEU A 82 11.06 11.69 -21.13
C LEU A 82 11.12 13.21 -20.96
N GLY A 83 11.42 13.72 -19.77
CA GLY A 83 11.46 15.16 -19.46
C GLY A 83 10.09 15.83 -19.52
N LEU A 84 8.99 15.09 -19.36
CA LEU A 84 7.63 15.61 -19.46
C LEU A 84 7.25 16.43 -18.23
N GLN A 85 6.64 17.59 -18.48
CA GLN A 85 6.12 18.48 -17.44
C GLN A 85 4.58 18.47 -17.49
N LEU A 86 3.98 18.03 -16.39
CA LEU A 86 2.52 17.97 -16.28
C LEU A 86 1.92 19.32 -15.92
N SER A 87 0.74 19.60 -16.49
CA SER A 87 -0.07 20.75 -16.07
C SER A 87 -0.57 20.60 -14.62
N ALA A 88 -0.84 21.72 -13.96
CA ALA A 88 -1.34 21.73 -12.60
C ALA A 88 -2.67 20.94 -12.41
N PRO A 89 -3.66 21.07 -13.33
CA PRO A 89 -4.89 20.27 -13.25
C PRO A 89 -4.64 18.76 -13.27
N VAL A 90 -3.77 18.27 -14.15
CA VAL A 90 -3.44 16.84 -14.24
C VAL A 90 -2.80 16.35 -12.94
N ARG A 91 -1.88 17.12 -12.37
CA ARG A 91 -1.28 16.78 -11.06
C ARG A 91 -2.33 16.72 -9.94
N ALA A 92 -3.29 17.66 -9.94
CA ALA A 92 -4.38 17.66 -8.96
C ALA A 92 -5.29 16.43 -9.09
N LEU A 93 -5.66 16.04 -10.31
CA LEU A 93 -6.46 14.84 -10.57
C LEU A 93 -5.75 13.56 -10.14
N ARG A 94 -4.44 13.44 -10.41
CA ARG A 94 -3.65 12.30 -9.94
C ARG A 94 -3.56 12.25 -8.42
N ARG A 95 -3.43 13.40 -7.77
CA ARG A 95 -3.46 13.46 -6.31
C ARG A 95 -4.81 12.99 -5.75
N LEU A 96 -5.89 13.37 -6.39
CA LEU A 96 -7.24 12.97 -6.00
C LEU A 96 -7.47 11.46 -6.20
N LEU A 97 -6.98 10.91 -7.31
CA LEU A 97 -6.97 9.46 -7.58
C LEU A 97 -6.23 8.71 -6.45
N TYR A 98 -5.08 9.22 -6.05
CA TYR A 98 -4.28 8.66 -4.95
C TYR A 98 -5.02 8.73 -3.61
N CYS A 99 -5.73 9.83 -3.34
CA CYS A 99 -6.56 9.95 -2.14
C CYS A 99 -7.68 8.91 -2.11
N GLY A 100 -8.25 8.56 -3.26
CA GLY A 100 -9.24 7.48 -3.36
C GLY A 100 -8.68 6.13 -2.93
N GLU A 101 -7.48 5.77 -3.40
CA GLU A 101 -6.79 4.55 -2.98
C GLU A 101 -6.44 4.60 -1.47
N TRP A 102 -6.01 5.74 -0.95
CA TRP A 102 -5.72 5.85 0.48
C TRP A 102 -6.97 5.66 1.34
N ILE A 103 -8.11 6.20 0.94
CA ILE A 103 -9.38 5.97 1.66
C ILE A 103 -9.71 4.48 1.67
N GLU A 104 -9.59 3.81 0.53
CA GLU A 104 -9.81 2.37 0.41
C GLU A 104 -8.89 1.57 1.34
N SER A 105 -7.58 1.81 1.24
CA SER A 105 -6.54 1.11 1.99
C SER A 105 -6.67 1.35 3.50
N HIS A 106 -6.87 2.61 3.93
CA HIS A 106 -7.05 2.93 5.34
C HIS A 106 -8.36 2.37 5.91
N ALA A 107 -9.45 2.40 5.16
CA ALA A 107 -10.69 1.79 5.59
C ALA A 107 -10.55 0.29 5.84
N LEU A 108 -9.89 -0.42 4.90
CA LEU A 108 -9.57 -1.84 5.06
C LEU A 108 -8.71 -2.09 6.30
N HIS A 109 -7.64 -1.32 6.43
CA HIS A 109 -6.64 -1.49 7.49
C HIS A 109 -7.25 -1.24 8.87
N ILE A 110 -7.99 -0.15 9.04
CA ILE A 110 -8.61 0.21 10.32
C ILE A 110 -9.70 -0.79 10.70
N THR A 111 -10.60 -1.10 9.77
CA THR A 111 -11.83 -1.82 10.11
C THR A 111 -11.70 -3.33 10.09
N LEU A 112 -10.88 -3.90 9.21
CA LEU A 112 -10.79 -5.34 9.02
C LEU A 112 -9.48 -5.97 9.53
N LEU A 113 -8.42 -5.17 9.70
CA LEU A 113 -7.14 -5.65 10.20
C LEU A 113 -6.91 -5.28 11.67
N HIS A 114 -7.12 -4.01 12.05
CA HIS A 114 -6.84 -3.56 13.41
C HIS A 114 -8.04 -3.61 14.35
N ALA A 115 -9.25 -3.25 13.92
CA ALA A 115 -10.42 -3.28 14.80
C ALA A 115 -10.65 -4.65 15.46
N PRO A 116 -10.48 -5.80 14.75
CA PRO A 116 -10.56 -7.11 15.40
C PRO A 116 -9.59 -7.27 16.57
N ASP A 117 -8.33 -6.86 16.41
CA ASP A 117 -7.32 -6.97 17.46
C ASP A 117 -7.72 -6.18 18.70
N PHE A 118 -8.21 -4.94 18.52
CA PHE A 118 -8.65 -4.08 19.64
C PHE A 118 -9.91 -4.59 20.34
N LEU A 119 -10.75 -5.33 19.63
CA LEU A 119 -11.98 -5.91 20.16
C LEU A 119 -11.81 -7.37 20.64
N GLY A 120 -10.61 -7.93 20.51
CA GLY A 120 -10.29 -9.29 20.99
C GLY A 120 -10.68 -10.41 20.04
N TYR A 121 -10.89 -10.13 18.75
CA TYR A 121 -11.20 -11.13 17.72
C TYR A 121 -9.94 -11.51 16.91
N ALA A 122 -9.85 -12.76 16.51
CA ALA A 122 -8.74 -13.23 15.68
C ALA A 122 -8.79 -12.71 14.23
N SER A 123 -9.98 -12.32 13.75
CA SER A 123 -10.15 -11.81 12.39
C SER A 123 -11.40 -10.94 12.24
N GLY A 124 -11.45 -10.17 11.14
CA GLY A 124 -12.65 -9.41 10.76
C GLY A 124 -13.87 -10.30 10.48
N ILE A 125 -13.66 -11.55 10.06
CA ILE A 125 -14.74 -12.53 9.83
C ILE A 125 -15.37 -12.95 11.16
N GLU A 126 -14.54 -13.18 12.17
CA GLU A 126 -15.03 -13.53 13.51
C GLU A 126 -15.75 -12.34 14.14
N MET A 127 -15.15 -11.16 14.08
CA MET A 127 -15.77 -9.91 14.55
C MET A 127 -17.12 -9.65 13.87
N ALA A 128 -17.31 -10.02 12.61
CA ALA A 128 -18.56 -9.80 11.89
C ALA A 128 -19.77 -10.54 12.48
N ARG A 129 -19.54 -11.60 13.26
CA ARG A 129 -20.62 -12.35 13.91
C ARG A 129 -21.34 -11.54 14.98
N GLU A 130 -20.60 -10.69 15.70
CA GLU A 130 -21.13 -9.85 16.78
C GLU A 130 -21.23 -8.38 16.38
N HIS A 131 -20.33 -7.91 15.49
CA HIS A 131 -20.22 -6.53 15.03
C HIS A 131 -20.44 -6.38 13.52
N GLY A 132 -21.42 -7.12 12.97
CA GLY A 132 -21.68 -7.14 11.53
C GLY A 132 -21.94 -5.77 10.90
N ASP A 133 -22.59 -4.86 11.61
CA ASP A 133 -22.83 -3.50 11.13
C ASP A 133 -21.55 -2.66 11.05
N ALA A 134 -20.62 -2.84 11.97
CA ALA A 134 -19.32 -2.16 11.93
C ALA A 134 -18.50 -2.63 10.71
N VAL A 135 -18.47 -3.95 10.48
CA VAL A 135 -17.80 -4.54 9.31
C VAL A 135 -18.44 -4.05 8.01
N ARG A 136 -19.76 -4.01 7.93
CA ARG A 136 -20.50 -3.52 6.75
C ARG A 136 -20.18 -2.05 6.46
N ARG A 137 -20.18 -1.19 7.48
CA ARG A 137 -19.77 0.23 7.33
C ARG A 137 -18.34 0.35 6.82
N GLY A 138 -17.41 -0.46 7.35
CA GLY A 138 -16.01 -0.50 6.88
C GLY A 138 -15.90 -0.88 5.41
N LEU A 139 -16.62 -1.92 4.99
CA LEU A 139 -16.68 -2.36 3.59
C LEU A 139 -17.31 -1.31 2.66
N THR A 140 -18.36 -0.63 3.11
CA THR A 140 -18.98 0.46 2.35
C THR A 140 -18.01 1.63 2.16
N LEU A 141 -17.29 2.01 3.22
CA LEU A 141 -16.28 3.07 3.13
C LEU A 141 -15.14 2.68 2.18
N LYS A 142 -14.66 1.44 2.26
CA LYS A 142 -13.67 0.90 1.33
C LYS A 142 -14.17 1.01 -0.12
N GLN A 143 -15.39 0.56 -0.40
CA GLN A 143 -15.98 0.61 -1.73
C GLN A 143 -16.11 2.06 -2.24
N THR A 144 -16.44 3.00 -1.38
CA THR A 144 -16.52 4.44 -1.74
C THR A 144 -15.17 4.97 -2.21
N GLY A 145 -14.07 4.61 -1.53
CA GLY A 145 -12.70 4.95 -1.94
C GLY A 145 -12.38 4.38 -3.33
N THR A 146 -12.69 3.10 -3.56
CA THR A 146 -12.50 2.43 -4.85
C THR A 146 -13.30 3.12 -5.97
N CYS A 147 -14.57 3.41 -5.74
CA CYS A 147 -15.43 4.07 -6.74
C CYS A 147 -14.92 5.47 -7.08
N ALA A 148 -14.47 6.24 -6.08
CA ALA A 148 -13.88 7.57 -6.30
C ALA A 148 -12.62 7.48 -7.16
N ALA A 149 -11.72 6.52 -6.87
CA ALA A 149 -10.51 6.30 -7.64
C ALA A 149 -10.83 5.93 -9.10
N ILE A 150 -11.77 5.02 -9.34
CA ILE A 150 -12.18 4.60 -10.69
C ILE A 150 -12.80 5.77 -11.45
N ALA A 151 -13.72 6.52 -10.85
CA ALA A 151 -14.38 7.65 -11.50
C ALA A 151 -13.36 8.71 -11.94
N LEU A 152 -12.36 8.98 -11.13
CA LEU A 152 -11.28 9.93 -11.43
C LEU A 152 -10.33 9.41 -12.52
N ALA A 153 -10.02 8.11 -12.52
CA ALA A 153 -9.22 7.50 -13.57
C ALA A 153 -9.90 7.64 -14.93
N VAL A 154 -11.21 7.36 -15.01
CA VAL A 154 -12.01 7.52 -16.24
C VAL A 154 -12.07 8.98 -16.68
N ALA A 155 -12.24 9.91 -15.76
CA ALA A 155 -12.26 11.34 -16.08
C ALA A 155 -10.91 11.84 -16.65
N SER A 156 -9.78 11.32 -16.12
CA SER A 156 -8.45 11.72 -16.59
C SER A 156 -8.06 11.22 -17.97
N VAL A 157 -8.73 10.17 -18.48
CA VAL A 157 -8.50 9.62 -19.83
C VAL A 157 -9.27 10.42 -20.90
N ARG A 158 -10.29 11.17 -20.51
CA ARG A 158 -11.13 11.93 -21.43
C ARG A 158 -10.68 13.39 -21.66
N MET A 159 -9.62 13.82 -21.01
CA MET A 159 -8.98 15.13 -21.17
C MET A 159 -7.65 15.00 -21.89
#